data_a0ed85d440e4eaf8a0cfcce9ede23e51
#
_entry.id   a0ed85d440e4eaf8a0cfcce9ede23e51
#
_cell.length_a   1.000
_cell.length_b   1.000
_cell.length_c   1.000
_cell.angle_alpha   90.00
_cell.angle_beta   90.00
_cell.angle_gamma   90.00
#
_symmetry.space_group_name_H-M   'P 1'
#
loop_
_entity.id
_entity.type
_entity.pdbx_description
1 polymer ?
#
loop_
_entity_poly.entity_id
_entity_poly.type
_entity_poly.pdbx_seq_one_letter_code
_entity_poly.pdbx_strand_id
1 'polypeptide(L)'
;MKKLTLSIGLNDQYTHKQEIETETALQIIKDSIMDSGFDGATIIPGSIGIYRHADGTVVVENSVQVVFYGADPSDVKALASKLRAALNQESIAYEEQEIYSEFIEA
;
A
#
# COMPACT_ATOMS: atom_id res chain seq x y z
N MET A 1 -14.29 15.01 2.83
CA MET A 1 -12.88 14.56 2.80
C MET A 1 -12.84 13.10 2.40
N LYS A 2 -11.88 12.72 1.56
CA LYS A 2 -11.73 11.32 1.17
C LYS A 2 -10.67 10.62 2.03
N LYS A 3 -10.99 9.41 2.42
CA LYS A 3 -10.03 8.47 2.98
C LYS A 3 -9.60 7.55 1.84
N LEU A 4 -8.30 7.48 1.57
CA LEU A 4 -7.73 6.66 0.50
C LEU A 4 -6.87 5.58 1.13
N THR A 5 -7.07 4.33 0.72
CA THR A 5 -6.32 3.20 1.28
C THR A 5 -5.66 2.40 0.18
N LEU A 6 -4.38 2.10 0.36
CA LEU A 6 -3.65 1.14 -0.45
C LEU A 6 -3.49 -0.15 0.36
N SER A 7 -3.78 -1.28 -0.26
CA SER A 7 -3.50 -2.60 0.32
C SER A 7 -2.41 -3.27 -0.50
N ILE A 8 -1.27 -3.53 0.15
CA ILE A 8 -0.03 -3.94 -0.51
C ILE A 8 0.38 -5.30 0.02
N GLY A 9 0.34 -6.32 -0.85
CA GLY A 9 0.91 -7.62 -0.54
C GLY A 9 2.43 -7.59 -0.64
N LEU A 10 3.11 -8.51 0.04
CA LEU A 10 4.57 -8.54 0.06
C LEU A 10 5.18 -9.73 -0.66
N ASN A 11 4.36 -10.63 -1.23
CA ASN A 11 4.89 -11.71 -2.06
C ASN A 11 5.21 -11.21 -3.47
N ASP A 12 6.32 -11.67 -4.00
CA ASP A 12 6.74 -11.37 -5.37
C ASP A 12 5.76 -11.96 -6.39
N GLN A 13 5.44 -11.20 -7.45
CA GLN A 13 4.44 -11.63 -8.45
C GLN A 13 4.85 -12.87 -9.24
N TYR A 14 6.14 -13.16 -9.33
CA TYR A 14 6.63 -14.31 -10.09
C TYR A 14 6.95 -15.52 -9.23
N THR A 15 7.61 -15.32 -8.09
CA THR A 15 8.00 -16.43 -7.21
C THR A 15 6.90 -16.83 -6.25
N HIS A 16 5.92 -15.95 -6.02
CA HIS A 16 4.83 -16.12 -5.05
C HIS A 16 5.34 -16.29 -3.61
N LYS A 17 6.54 -15.77 -3.35
CA LYS A 17 7.16 -15.76 -2.03
C LYS A 17 7.55 -14.35 -1.65
N GLN A 18 7.72 -14.12 -0.37
CA GLN A 18 8.19 -12.83 0.12
C GLN A 18 9.71 -12.76 -0.06
N GLU A 19 10.14 -12.06 -1.12
CA GLU A 19 11.55 -11.89 -1.46
C GLU A 19 12.19 -10.71 -0.74
N ILE A 20 11.38 -9.73 -0.32
CA ILE A 20 11.83 -8.54 0.42
C ILE A 20 11.36 -8.68 1.85
N GLU A 21 12.27 -8.57 2.82
CA GLU A 21 11.91 -8.62 4.23
C GLU A 21 10.93 -7.50 4.58
N THR A 22 10.03 -7.76 5.51
CA THR A 22 8.97 -6.83 5.89
C THR A 22 9.53 -5.47 6.28
N GLU A 23 10.60 -5.42 7.08
CA GLU A 23 11.20 -4.14 7.49
C GLU A 23 11.75 -3.35 6.32
N THR A 24 12.37 -4.03 5.36
CA THR A 24 12.87 -3.40 4.14
C THR A 24 11.72 -2.87 3.29
N ALA A 25 10.66 -3.66 3.14
CA ALA A 25 9.47 -3.23 2.42
C ALA A 25 8.83 -2.00 3.07
N LEU A 26 8.73 -1.98 4.40
CA LEU A 26 8.21 -0.83 5.14
C LEU A 26 9.07 0.41 4.91
N GLN A 27 10.40 0.26 4.86
CA GLN A 27 11.29 1.39 4.59
C GLN A 27 11.10 1.92 3.17
N ILE A 28 10.96 1.03 2.19
CA ILE A 28 10.66 1.43 0.80
C ILE A 28 9.35 2.23 0.75
N ILE A 29 8.33 1.76 1.45
CA ILE A 29 7.03 2.43 1.50
C ILE A 29 7.17 3.82 2.13
N LYS A 30 7.83 3.93 3.28
CA LYS A 30 8.05 5.19 3.99
C LYS A 30 8.80 6.19 3.10
N ASP A 31 9.89 5.76 2.50
CA ASP A 31 10.72 6.63 1.66
C ASP A 31 9.93 7.09 0.43
N SER A 32 9.16 6.20 -0.18
CA SER A 32 8.35 6.55 -1.36
C SER A 32 7.27 7.57 -1.02
N ILE A 33 6.64 7.45 0.14
CA ILE A 33 5.63 8.41 0.61
C ILE A 33 6.26 9.79 0.77
N MET A 34 7.39 9.87 1.47
CA MET A 34 8.04 11.16 1.74
C MET A 34 8.62 11.77 0.47
N ASP A 35 9.25 10.97 -0.39
CA ASP A 35 9.82 11.44 -1.65
C ASP A 35 8.75 11.93 -2.64
N SER A 36 7.53 11.43 -2.51
CA SER A 36 6.40 11.84 -3.35
C SER A 36 5.70 13.12 -2.84
N GLY A 37 6.15 13.68 -1.73
CA GLY A 37 5.68 14.97 -1.22
C GLY A 37 4.39 14.93 -0.41
N PHE A 38 3.97 13.76 0.07
CA PHE A 38 2.81 13.66 0.95
C PHE A 38 3.14 14.25 2.33
N ASP A 39 2.17 14.95 2.92
CA ASP A 39 2.31 15.51 4.27
C ASP A 39 2.28 14.43 5.35
N GLY A 40 1.61 13.33 5.08
CA GLY A 40 1.55 12.23 6.03
C GLY A 40 0.70 11.07 5.53
N ALA A 41 0.84 9.95 6.22
CA ALA A 41 0.06 8.75 5.99
C ALA A 41 0.12 7.88 7.25
N THR A 42 -0.82 6.96 7.36
CA THR A 42 -0.78 5.94 8.42
C THR A 42 -0.45 4.60 7.78
N ILE A 43 0.59 3.95 8.27
CA ILE A 43 1.01 2.63 7.80
C ILE A 43 0.56 1.60 8.82
N ILE A 44 -0.20 0.60 8.37
CA ILE A 44 -0.71 -0.49 9.21
C ILE A 44 -0.07 -1.79 8.72
N PRO A 45 1.03 -2.22 9.33
CA PRO A 45 1.65 -3.51 9.00
C PRO A 45 0.90 -4.64 9.70
N GLY A 46 1.24 -5.88 9.33
CA GLY A 46 0.76 -7.06 10.05
C GLY A 46 -0.61 -7.56 9.64
N SER A 47 -1.16 -7.10 8.54
CA SER A 47 -2.33 -7.71 7.95
C SER A 47 -1.92 -8.90 7.08
N ILE A 48 -2.88 -9.78 6.79
CA ILE A 48 -2.67 -10.97 5.98
C ILE A 48 -3.63 -10.90 4.81
N GLY A 49 -3.09 -11.03 3.60
CA GLY A 49 -3.88 -11.07 2.39
C GLY A 49 -3.99 -12.49 1.84
N ILE A 50 -5.09 -12.78 1.21
CA ILE A 50 -5.33 -14.01 0.48
C ILE A 50 -5.85 -13.62 -0.89
N TYR A 51 -5.18 -14.04 -1.94
CA TYR A 51 -5.70 -13.78 -3.28
C TYR A 51 -5.17 -14.75 -4.31
N ARG A 52 -5.78 -14.72 -5.49
CA ARG A 52 -5.42 -15.56 -6.61
C ARG A 52 -4.61 -14.74 -7.61
N HIS A 53 -3.40 -15.20 -7.93
CA HIS A 53 -2.57 -14.62 -8.97
C HIS A 53 -3.16 -14.87 -10.36
N ALA A 54 -2.65 -14.16 -11.36
CA ALA A 54 -3.11 -14.27 -12.74
C ALA A 54 -2.99 -15.68 -13.29
N ASP A 55 -2.01 -16.47 -12.82
CA ASP A 55 -1.81 -17.86 -13.23
C ASP A 55 -2.72 -18.88 -12.52
N GLY A 56 -3.62 -18.41 -11.65
CA GLY A 56 -4.53 -19.25 -10.88
C GLY A 56 -4.02 -19.70 -9.51
N THR A 57 -2.77 -19.40 -9.18
CA THR A 57 -2.19 -19.77 -7.88
C THR A 57 -2.82 -18.96 -6.77
N VAL A 58 -3.28 -19.63 -5.72
CA VAL A 58 -3.81 -18.97 -4.52
C VAL A 58 -2.70 -18.89 -3.48
N VAL A 59 -2.47 -17.68 -2.95
CA VAL A 59 -1.44 -17.47 -1.94
C VAL A 59 -2.02 -16.72 -0.74
N VAL A 60 -1.36 -16.97 0.39
CA VAL A 60 -1.55 -16.21 1.63
C VAL A 60 -0.26 -15.45 1.85
N GLU A 61 -0.35 -14.14 2.10
CA GLU A 61 0.84 -13.31 2.21
C GLU A 61 0.71 -12.28 3.31
N ASN A 62 1.87 -11.82 3.80
CA ASN A 62 1.91 -10.62 4.64
C ASN A 62 1.50 -9.43 3.80
N SER A 63 0.76 -8.52 4.38
CA SER A 63 0.34 -7.30 3.70
C SER A 63 0.43 -6.08 4.60
N VAL A 64 0.48 -4.91 3.95
CA VAL A 64 0.57 -3.62 4.60
C VAL A 64 -0.52 -2.74 4.04
N GLN A 65 -1.20 -1.99 4.90
CA GLN A 65 -2.13 -0.97 4.46
C GLN A 65 -1.54 0.41 4.69
N VAL A 66 -1.78 1.31 3.74
CA VAL A 66 -1.38 2.71 3.85
C VAL A 66 -2.61 3.56 3.69
N VAL A 67 -2.88 4.42 4.66
CA VAL A 67 -4.09 5.22 4.73
C VAL A 67 -3.74 6.70 4.62
N PHE A 68 -4.43 7.40 3.72
CA PHE A 68 -4.30 8.84 3.51
C PHE A 68 -5.62 9.52 3.80
N TYR A 69 -5.58 10.67 4.47
CA TYR A 69 -6.74 11.51 4.71
C TYR A 69 -6.61 12.81 3.94
N GLY A 70 -7.52 13.07 3.03
CA GLY A 70 -7.56 14.32 2.27
C GLY A 70 -6.49 14.49 1.20
N ALA A 71 -5.77 13.43 0.85
CA ALA A 71 -4.81 13.47 -0.25
C ALA A 71 -5.51 13.45 -1.61
N ASP A 72 -4.81 13.91 -2.65
CA ASP A 72 -5.31 13.85 -4.02
C ASP A 72 -5.30 12.40 -4.51
N PRO A 73 -6.45 11.88 -4.99
CA PRO A 73 -6.51 10.52 -5.51
C PRO A 73 -5.49 10.20 -6.60
N SER A 74 -5.22 11.15 -7.51
CA SER A 74 -4.25 10.92 -8.59
C SER A 74 -2.83 10.76 -8.05
N ASP A 75 -2.47 11.49 -6.99
CA ASP A 75 -1.16 11.37 -6.37
C ASP A 75 -0.99 10.02 -5.67
N VAL A 76 -2.03 9.54 -5.00
CA VAL A 76 -2.00 8.24 -4.32
C VAL A 76 -1.92 7.11 -5.34
N LYS A 77 -2.65 7.22 -6.47
CA LYS A 77 -2.55 6.24 -7.55
C LYS A 77 -1.16 6.20 -8.19
N ALA A 78 -0.53 7.37 -8.36
CA ALA A 78 0.83 7.44 -8.88
C ALA A 78 1.83 6.79 -7.92
N LEU A 79 1.66 7.03 -6.61
CA LEU A 79 2.46 6.35 -5.58
C LEU A 79 2.26 4.84 -5.63
N ALA A 80 1.02 4.38 -5.78
CA ALA A 80 0.72 2.95 -5.88
C ALA A 80 1.43 2.31 -7.07
N SER A 81 1.48 2.98 -8.22
CA SER A 81 2.22 2.49 -9.39
C SER A 81 3.71 2.35 -9.12
N LYS A 82 4.31 3.31 -8.43
CA LYS A 82 5.72 3.25 -8.03
C LYS A 82 5.99 2.09 -7.07
N LEU A 83 5.14 1.93 -6.07
CA LEU A 83 5.28 0.87 -5.08
C LEU A 83 5.07 -0.51 -5.69
N ARG A 84 4.11 -0.64 -6.62
CA ARG A 84 3.88 -1.89 -7.34
C ARG A 84 5.15 -2.34 -8.04
N ALA A 85 5.83 -1.43 -8.72
CA ALA A 85 7.09 -1.74 -9.41
C ALA A 85 8.23 -2.02 -8.42
N ALA A 86 8.40 -1.18 -7.40
CA ALA A 86 9.49 -1.31 -6.43
C ALA A 86 9.40 -2.59 -5.61
N LEU A 87 8.19 -3.06 -5.30
CA LEU A 87 7.94 -4.26 -4.51
C LEU A 87 7.62 -5.47 -5.39
N ASN A 88 7.70 -5.31 -6.71
CA ASN A 88 7.43 -6.36 -7.70
C ASN A 88 6.09 -7.07 -7.45
N GLN A 89 5.04 -6.26 -7.29
CA GLN A 89 3.69 -6.75 -7.04
C GLN A 89 2.91 -6.93 -8.34
N GLU A 90 2.01 -7.91 -8.39
CA GLU A 90 1.08 -8.07 -9.51
C GLU A 90 0.13 -6.88 -9.58
N SER A 91 -0.38 -6.45 -8.42
CA SER A 91 -1.26 -5.30 -8.30
C SER A 91 -1.26 -4.78 -6.87
N ILE A 92 -1.72 -3.55 -6.69
CA ILE A 92 -1.98 -2.96 -5.38
C ILE A 92 -3.43 -2.50 -5.40
N ALA A 93 -4.21 -2.90 -4.39
CA ALA A 93 -5.59 -2.46 -4.29
C ALA A 93 -5.66 -1.01 -3.83
N TYR A 94 -6.48 -0.23 -4.50
CA TYR A 94 -6.75 1.16 -4.17
C TYR A 94 -8.23 1.32 -3.82
N GLU A 95 -8.51 2.04 -2.74
CA GLU A 95 -9.86 2.24 -2.24
C GLU A 95 -10.09 3.69 -1.90
N GLU A 96 -11.26 4.22 -2.25
CA GLU A 96 -11.72 5.55 -1.83
C GLU A 96 -12.96 5.43 -0.98
N GLN A 97 -13.04 6.27 0.04
CA GLN A 97 -14.23 6.39 0.87
C GLN A 97 -14.45 7.85 1.24
N GLU A 98 -15.66 8.36 1.02
CA GLU A 98 -16.03 9.68 1.50
C GLU A 98 -16.35 9.60 2.97
N ILE A 99 -15.68 10.44 3.79
CA ILE A 99 -15.86 10.43 5.25
C ILE A 99 -15.95 11.85 5.79
N TYR A 100 -16.47 11.97 7.00
CA TYR A 100 -16.20 13.12 7.85
C TYR A 100 -14.95 12.84 8.67
N SER A 101 -14.02 13.81 8.71
CA SER A 101 -12.79 13.69 9.47
C SER A 101 -12.29 15.08 9.85
N GLU A 102 -11.74 15.20 11.03
CA GLU A 102 -11.08 16.43 11.48
C GLU A 102 -9.87 16.07 12.35
N PHE A 103 -8.90 16.97 12.36
CA PHE A 103 -7.76 16.84 13.25
C PHE A 103 -8.06 17.60 14.54
N ILE A 104 -8.06 16.90 15.67
CA ILE A 104 -8.30 17.48 16.97
C ILE A 104 -6.98 18.10 17.44
N GLU A 105 -6.98 19.43 17.55
CA GLU A 105 -5.78 20.17 17.90
C GLU A 105 -5.59 20.24 19.42
N ALA A 106 -4.34 20.43 19.84
CA ALA A 106 -3.98 20.59 21.25
C ALA A 106 -4.45 21.95 21.80
#